data_907c3cce84b296156c0f2df64dc11a35
#
_entry.id   907c3cce84b296156c0f2df64dc11a35
#
_cell.length_a   1.000
_cell.length_b   1.000
_cell.length_c   1.000
_cell.angle_alpha   90.00
_cell.angle_beta   90.00
_cell.angle_gamma   90.00
#
_symmetry.space_group_name_H-M   'P 1'
#
loop_
_entity.id
_entity.type
_entity.pdbx_description
1 polymer ?
#
loop_
_entity_poly.entity_id
_entity_poly.type
_entity_poly.pdbx_seq_one_letter_code
_entity_poly.pdbx_strand_id
1 'polypeptide(L)'
;MYRFQCDYTEGAHPAIMQRMVETNMEQTDGYGLDPYCDSARQKIKDLCECQDADVHFLVGGTQTNTTVISAALRPYQGAVAAVSGHINVHETGAIEATGHKVLPLPSGDGKISAVQVDEMCHAHFTDGSQEHMVQPGMVYISHPTENGTLYTKKELMDLYEVCKKYDMLLFLDGARLGYGLMAETNDIALTDLAKYTDVFYIGGTKVGALFGEAVVITNEALKKDFRYMIKQNGGMLAKGRLLGVQFDTLFTDDLYFKISAHADQLAMKLKKAFQKKGYGLRYDSYTNQQFPILPDSHIEKLKEKYVFEFWEKVSDAESAVRFCTSWATKPEVVEELIRDIEAC
;
A
#
# COMPACT_ATOMS: atom_id res chain seq x y z
N MET A 1 -0.30 22.83 -16.03
CA MET A 1 -0.98 21.54 -16.12
C MET A 1 -0.94 20.90 -14.75
N TYR A 2 -2.10 20.60 -14.16
CA TYR A 2 -2.22 20.00 -12.83
C TYR A 2 -2.14 18.48 -12.91
N ARG A 3 -1.51 17.84 -11.94
CA ARG A 3 -1.20 16.41 -11.97
C ARG A 3 -2.04 15.62 -10.98
N PHE A 4 -2.80 14.65 -11.49
CA PHE A 4 -3.62 13.69 -10.73
C PHE A 4 -3.37 12.24 -11.16
N GLN A 5 -2.28 11.96 -11.92
CA GLN A 5 -2.00 10.61 -12.41
C GLN A 5 -1.51 9.66 -11.31
N CYS A 6 -0.86 10.18 -10.27
CA CYS A 6 -0.36 9.38 -9.13
C CYS A 6 -0.19 10.26 -7.89
N ASP A 7 0.11 9.64 -6.77
CA ASP A 7 0.22 10.25 -5.44
C ASP A 7 1.67 10.38 -4.94
N TYR A 8 2.64 10.45 -5.88
CA TYR A 8 4.08 10.57 -5.57
C TYR A 8 4.80 11.49 -6.56
N THR A 9 4.16 12.61 -6.96
CA THR A 9 4.75 13.59 -7.89
C THR A 9 5.57 14.68 -7.19
N GLU A 10 5.30 14.92 -5.92
CA GLU A 10 5.99 15.90 -5.09
C GLU A 10 7.13 15.24 -4.29
N GLY A 11 7.97 16.07 -3.66
CA GLY A 11 8.98 15.64 -2.72
C GLY A 11 8.39 15.24 -1.36
N ALA A 12 9.09 15.50 -0.25
CA ALA A 12 8.56 15.24 1.07
C ALA A 12 7.73 16.40 1.62
N HIS A 13 6.89 16.07 2.62
CA HIS A 13 6.23 17.09 3.43
C HIS A 13 7.25 18.09 4.01
N PRO A 14 6.96 19.40 4.04
CA PRO A 14 7.91 20.43 4.50
C PRO A 14 8.51 20.18 5.88
N ALA A 15 7.75 19.62 6.82
CA ALA A 15 8.24 19.26 8.15
C ALA A 15 9.38 18.21 8.09
N ILE A 16 9.30 17.25 7.18
CA ILE A 16 10.36 16.26 6.96
C ILE A 16 11.62 16.94 6.40
N MET A 17 11.47 17.79 5.40
CA MET A 17 12.60 18.50 4.80
C MET A 17 13.30 19.40 5.82
N GLN A 18 12.53 20.12 6.64
CA GLN A 18 13.05 20.93 7.72
C GLN A 18 13.85 20.07 8.71
N ARG A 19 13.27 18.95 9.15
CA ARG A 19 13.91 18.05 10.11
C ARG A 19 15.19 17.43 9.55
N MET A 20 15.24 17.11 8.25
CA MET A 20 16.43 16.64 7.58
C MET A 20 17.55 17.71 7.57
N VAL A 21 17.22 18.97 7.32
CA VAL A 21 18.19 20.08 7.35
C VAL A 21 18.71 20.29 8.76
N GLU A 22 17.85 20.35 9.78
CA GLU A 22 18.22 20.55 11.17
C GLU A 22 19.20 19.49 11.68
N THR A 23 18.99 18.23 11.27
CA THR A 23 19.76 17.09 11.77
C THR A 23 20.94 16.72 10.86
N ASN A 24 21.14 17.42 9.73
CA ASN A 24 22.09 17.00 8.67
C ASN A 24 23.54 16.82 9.15
N MET A 25 23.98 17.63 10.09
CA MET A 25 25.37 17.61 10.58
C MET A 25 25.55 16.74 11.84
N GLU A 26 24.51 16.14 12.34
CA GLU A 26 24.60 15.23 13.50
C GLU A 26 25.31 13.92 13.11
N GLN A 27 26.15 13.44 14.00
CA GLN A 27 26.81 12.13 13.87
C GLN A 27 25.99 11.09 14.63
N THR A 28 25.52 10.09 13.91
CA THR A 28 24.72 8.99 14.47
C THR A 28 25.24 7.63 13.98
N ASP A 29 24.85 6.56 14.63
CA ASP A 29 25.08 5.22 14.15
C ASP A 29 24.42 5.00 12.79
N GLY A 30 25.01 4.11 11.99
CA GLY A 30 24.50 3.78 10.65
C GLY A 30 23.50 2.62 10.66
N TYR A 31 23.03 2.28 9.48
CA TYR A 31 22.25 1.07 9.20
C TYR A 31 20.95 0.96 9.98
N GLY A 32 20.34 2.12 10.33
CA GLY A 32 19.08 2.18 11.05
C GLY A 32 19.19 1.86 12.54
N LEU A 33 20.38 2.02 13.13
CA LEU A 33 20.63 1.86 14.57
C LEU A 33 20.76 3.21 15.28
N ASP A 34 20.27 4.25 14.66
CA ASP A 34 20.30 5.63 15.11
C ASP A 34 19.05 5.99 15.96
N PRO A 35 19.13 7.07 16.78
CA PRO A 35 18.03 7.46 17.65
C PRO A 35 16.73 7.82 16.95
N TYR A 36 16.79 8.30 15.67
CA TYR A 36 15.59 8.64 14.90
C TYR A 36 14.83 7.39 14.47
N CYS A 37 15.57 6.37 14.00
CA CYS A 37 14.99 5.07 13.72
C CYS A 37 14.38 4.43 14.97
N ASP A 38 15.04 4.56 16.14
CA ASP A 38 14.52 4.02 17.41
C ASP A 38 13.24 4.76 17.84
N SER A 39 13.23 6.08 17.76
CA SER A 39 12.05 6.89 18.06
C SER A 39 10.87 6.53 17.13
N ALA A 40 11.11 6.43 15.81
CA ALA A 40 10.10 6.06 14.85
C ALA A 40 9.54 4.65 15.10
N ARG A 41 10.41 3.67 15.42
CA ARG A 41 10.00 2.30 15.81
C ARG A 41 9.07 2.32 17.02
N GLN A 42 9.46 3.05 18.06
CA GLN A 42 8.67 3.11 19.29
C GLN A 42 7.28 3.71 19.03
N LYS A 43 7.19 4.83 18.29
CA LYS A 43 5.91 5.43 17.92
C LYS A 43 5.01 4.47 17.16
N ILE A 44 5.57 3.71 16.21
CA ILE A 44 4.80 2.71 15.45
C ILE A 44 4.33 1.57 16.36
N LYS A 45 5.20 1.05 17.24
CA LYS A 45 4.84 0.01 18.21
C LYS A 45 3.73 0.47 19.16
N ASP A 46 3.79 1.72 19.61
CA ASP A 46 2.78 2.31 20.49
C ASP A 46 1.43 2.43 19.79
N LEU A 47 1.41 2.88 18.52
CA LEU A 47 0.20 2.98 17.71
C LEU A 47 -0.40 1.60 17.37
N CYS A 48 0.43 0.58 17.23
CA CYS A 48 0.01 -0.80 17.02
C CYS A 48 -0.39 -1.53 18.31
N GLU A 49 -0.10 -0.93 19.49
CA GLU A 49 -0.22 -1.60 20.80
C GLU A 49 0.51 -2.96 20.83
N CYS A 50 1.65 -3.05 20.11
CA CYS A 50 2.42 -4.28 19.93
C CYS A 50 3.91 -4.02 20.19
N GLN A 51 4.30 -4.05 21.48
CA GLN A 51 5.67 -3.74 21.89
C GLN A 51 6.69 -4.79 21.42
N ASP A 52 6.25 -6.02 21.21
CA ASP A 52 7.10 -7.12 20.76
C ASP A 52 7.31 -7.13 19.23
N ALA A 53 6.60 -6.31 18.46
CA ALA A 53 6.79 -6.25 17.01
C ALA A 53 8.21 -5.78 16.67
N ASP A 54 8.78 -6.30 15.58
CA ASP A 54 9.98 -5.72 14.95
C ASP A 54 9.55 -4.71 13.88
N VAL A 55 10.20 -3.55 13.88
CA VAL A 55 9.94 -2.51 12.87
C VAL A 55 11.22 -2.21 12.11
N HIS A 56 11.18 -2.33 10.78
CA HIS A 56 12.30 -2.09 9.89
C HIS A 56 11.93 -1.08 8.81
N PHE A 57 12.87 -0.25 8.38
CA PHE A 57 12.65 0.75 7.33
C PHE A 57 13.36 0.33 6.05
N LEU A 58 12.62 0.31 4.94
CA LEU A 58 13.09 -0.01 3.59
C LEU A 58 12.79 1.16 2.65
N VAL A 59 13.38 1.17 1.45
CA VAL A 59 13.34 2.36 0.58
C VAL A 59 12.11 2.45 -0.33
N GLY A 60 11.36 1.38 -0.50
CA GLY A 60 10.18 1.37 -1.38
C GLY A 60 9.45 0.04 -1.38
N GLY A 61 8.21 0.04 -1.92
CA GLY A 61 7.29 -1.10 -1.87
C GLY A 61 7.86 -2.37 -2.51
N THR A 62 8.40 -2.30 -3.73
CA THR A 62 8.97 -3.48 -4.42
C THR A 62 10.11 -4.11 -3.62
N GLN A 63 11.03 -3.29 -3.04
CA GLN A 63 12.08 -3.82 -2.18
C GLN A 63 11.50 -4.46 -0.92
N THR A 64 10.46 -3.87 -0.36
CA THR A 64 9.75 -4.42 0.81
C THR A 64 9.14 -5.77 0.47
N ASN A 65 8.40 -5.86 -0.63
CA ASN A 65 7.73 -7.09 -1.07
C ASN A 65 8.75 -8.22 -1.34
N THR A 66 9.82 -7.92 -2.08
CA THR A 66 10.88 -8.91 -2.34
C THR A 66 11.59 -9.36 -1.06
N THR A 67 11.89 -8.45 -0.14
CA THR A 67 12.56 -8.76 1.12
C THR A 67 11.69 -9.62 2.03
N VAL A 68 10.41 -9.24 2.21
CA VAL A 68 9.49 -9.99 3.06
C VAL A 68 9.20 -11.37 2.50
N ILE A 69 8.86 -11.47 1.21
CA ILE A 69 8.50 -12.75 0.57
C ILE A 69 9.69 -13.71 0.55
N SER A 70 10.89 -13.23 0.19
CA SER A 70 12.09 -14.09 0.21
C SER A 70 12.55 -14.48 1.60
N ALA A 71 12.25 -13.69 2.64
CA ALA A 71 12.53 -14.07 4.03
C ALA A 71 11.54 -15.10 4.58
N ALA A 72 10.29 -15.02 4.10
CA ALA A 72 9.17 -15.76 4.68
C ALA A 72 8.96 -17.15 4.06
N LEU A 73 9.22 -17.29 2.75
CA LEU A 73 8.85 -18.48 1.99
C LEU A 73 10.02 -19.47 1.83
N ARG A 74 9.68 -20.74 1.83
CA ARG A 74 10.57 -21.81 1.39
C ARG A 74 10.68 -21.81 -0.15
N PRO A 75 11.80 -22.29 -0.75
CA PRO A 75 12.01 -22.22 -2.21
C PRO A 75 10.90 -22.85 -3.07
N TYR A 76 10.12 -23.76 -2.52
CA TYR A 76 9.00 -24.44 -3.20
C TYR A 76 7.65 -23.77 -2.95
N GLN A 77 7.62 -22.70 -2.16
CA GLN A 77 6.38 -21.99 -1.81
C GLN A 77 6.17 -20.75 -2.69
N GLY A 78 4.88 -20.36 -2.84
CA GLY A 78 4.46 -19.17 -3.56
C GLY A 78 3.54 -18.29 -2.73
N ALA A 79 3.36 -17.05 -3.19
CA ALA A 79 2.49 -16.04 -2.60
C ALA A 79 1.16 -15.97 -3.35
N VAL A 80 0.06 -16.20 -2.64
CA VAL A 80 -1.31 -16.05 -3.17
C VAL A 80 -1.68 -14.56 -3.15
N ALA A 81 -2.16 -14.03 -4.28
CA ALA A 81 -2.55 -12.62 -4.41
C ALA A 81 -3.76 -12.46 -5.33
N ALA A 82 -4.42 -11.31 -5.31
CA ALA A 82 -5.38 -10.95 -6.35
C ALA A 82 -4.69 -10.91 -7.72
N VAL A 83 -5.41 -11.24 -8.80
CA VAL A 83 -4.90 -11.15 -10.18
C VAL A 83 -4.42 -9.73 -10.50
N SER A 84 -5.02 -8.69 -9.91
CA SER A 84 -4.61 -7.28 -9.99
C SER A 84 -3.62 -6.85 -8.92
N GLY A 85 -3.20 -7.74 -8.01
CA GLY A 85 -2.28 -7.42 -6.92
C GLY A 85 -0.94 -6.91 -7.44
N HIS A 86 -0.36 -5.93 -6.75
CA HIS A 86 0.84 -5.20 -7.19
C HIS A 86 2.00 -6.13 -7.53
N ILE A 87 2.24 -7.15 -6.71
CA ILE A 87 3.31 -8.16 -6.93
C ILE A 87 3.09 -9.00 -8.19
N ASN A 88 1.85 -9.11 -8.70
CA ASN A 88 1.54 -9.87 -9.90
C ASN A 88 1.70 -9.06 -11.18
N VAL A 89 1.36 -7.73 -11.16
CA VAL A 89 1.21 -6.95 -12.40
C VAL A 89 2.09 -5.71 -12.49
N HIS A 90 2.67 -5.20 -11.38
CA HIS A 90 3.37 -3.91 -11.35
C HIS A 90 4.81 -3.96 -10.83
N GLU A 91 5.41 -5.15 -10.69
CA GLU A 91 6.78 -5.30 -10.17
C GLU A 91 7.74 -6.02 -11.13
N THR A 92 7.36 -6.14 -12.39
CA THR A 92 8.24 -6.67 -13.46
C THR A 92 8.84 -8.04 -13.12
N GLY A 93 8.05 -8.92 -12.45
CA GLY A 93 8.53 -10.25 -12.03
C GLY A 93 9.54 -10.20 -10.88
N ALA A 94 9.50 -9.18 -10.02
CA ALA A 94 10.44 -9.04 -8.90
C ALA A 94 10.33 -10.20 -7.90
N ILE A 95 9.12 -10.72 -7.68
CA ILE A 95 8.90 -11.86 -6.80
C ILE A 95 9.44 -13.13 -7.43
N GLU A 96 9.19 -13.35 -8.71
CA GLU A 96 9.72 -14.49 -9.47
C GLU A 96 11.26 -14.46 -9.50
N ALA A 97 11.87 -13.27 -9.55
CA ALA A 97 13.32 -13.10 -9.48
C ALA A 97 13.91 -13.52 -8.11
N THR A 98 13.12 -13.55 -7.05
CA THR A 98 13.53 -14.12 -5.76
C THR A 98 13.40 -15.64 -5.68
N GLY A 99 12.89 -16.28 -6.74
CA GLY A 99 12.67 -17.74 -6.82
C GLY A 99 11.28 -18.18 -6.38
N HIS A 100 10.37 -17.26 -6.12
CA HIS A 100 9.00 -17.57 -5.69
C HIS A 100 7.98 -17.25 -6.78
N LYS A 101 6.92 -18.05 -6.85
CA LYS A 101 5.82 -17.84 -7.80
C LYS A 101 4.71 -17.04 -7.15
N VAL A 102 4.15 -16.08 -7.88
CA VAL A 102 2.86 -15.50 -7.53
C VAL A 102 1.75 -16.46 -7.99
N LEU A 103 0.80 -16.74 -7.11
CA LEU A 103 -0.37 -17.60 -7.32
C LEU A 103 -1.63 -16.72 -7.39
N PRO A 104 -2.02 -16.22 -8.59
CA PRO A 104 -3.09 -15.24 -8.69
C PRO A 104 -4.47 -15.87 -8.54
N LEU A 105 -5.35 -15.22 -7.76
CA LEU A 105 -6.77 -15.52 -7.65
C LEU A 105 -7.61 -14.47 -8.40
N PRO A 106 -8.72 -14.87 -9.03
CA PRO A 106 -9.63 -13.94 -9.69
C PRO A 106 -10.16 -12.88 -8.71
N SER A 107 -10.24 -11.63 -9.18
CA SER A 107 -10.79 -10.53 -8.40
C SER A 107 -11.44 -9.50 -9.33
N GLY A 108 -12.60 -8.98 -8.93
CA GLY A 108 -13.31 -7.93 -9.65
C GLY A 108 -13.04 -6.53 -9.12
N ASP A 109 -12.61 -6.42 -7.87
CA ASP A 109 -12.41 -5.16 -7.15
C ASP A 109 -11.03 -5.01 -6.49
N GLY A 110 -10.12 -5.96 -6.71
CA GLY A 110 -8.78 -5.99 -6.11
C GLY A 110 -8.68 -6.81 -4.84
N LYS A 111 -9.81 -7.25 -4.25
CA LYS A 111 -9.82 -8.11 -3.06
C LYS A 111 -9.89 -9.59 -3.42
N ILE A 112 -9.31 -10.42 -2.59
CA ILE A 112 -9.53 -11.87 -2.55
C ILE A 112 -10.22 -12.24 -1.24
N SER A 113 -11.02 -13.28 -1.26
CA SER A 113 -11.77 -13.72 -0.09
C SER A 113 -11.14 -14.93 0.60
N ALA A 114 -11.42 -15.10 1.89
CA ALA A 114 -11.01 -16.27 2.64
C ALA A 114 -11.55 -17.58 2.01
N VAL A 115 -12.74 -17.54 1.40
CA VAL A 115 -13.33 -18.70 0.71
C VAL A 115 -12.48 -19.10 -0.50
N GLN A 116 -12.06 -18.16 -1.34
CA GLN A 116 -11.20 -18.46 -2.49
C GLN A 116 -9.84 -19.04 -2.05
N VAL A 117 -9.27 -18.51 -0.97
CA VAL A 117 -8.01 -19.03 -0.39
C VAL A 117 -8.23 -20.43 0.17
N ASP A 118 -9.31 -20.67 0.89
CA ASP A 118 -9.65 -22.00 1.44
C ASP A 118 -9.83 -23.04 0.32
N GLU A 119 -10.58 -22.71 -0.73
CA GLU A 119 -10.79 -23.59 -1.89
C GLU A 119 -9.48 -23.92 -2.58
N MET A 120 -8.61 -22.92 -2.83
CA MET A 120 -7.30 -23.13 -3.44
C MET A 120 -6.41 -24.04 -2.59
N CYS A 121 -6.33 -23.76 -1.29
CA CYS A 121 -5.52 -24.56 -0.38
C CYS A 121 -6.08 -25.97 -0.20
N HIS A 122 -7.40 -26.12 -0.07
CA HIS A 122 -8.03 -27.42 0.02
C HIS A 122 -7.74 -28.26 -1.23
N ALA A 123 -7.90 -27.68 -2.41
CA ALA A 123 -7.58 -28.38 -3.68
C ALA A 123 -6.11 -28.79 -3.72
N HIS A 124 -5.17 -27.92 -3.32
CA HIS A 124 -3.75 -28.22 -3.30
C HIS A 124 -3.42 -29.36 -2.33
N PHE A 125 -3.83 -29.26 -1.06
CA PHE A 125 -3.41 -30.18 0.00
C PHE A 125 -4.16 -31.53 -0.02
N THR A 126 -5.24 -31.66 -0.81
CA THR A 126 -5.94 -32.93 -1.04
C THR A 126 -5.54 -33.61 -2.36
N ASP A 127 -4.74 -32.94 -3.20
CA ASP A 127 -4.27 -33.52 -4.46
C ASP A 127 -3.17 -34.55 -4.19
N GLY A 128 -3.31 -35.75 -4.76
CA GLY A 128 -2.32 -36.83 -4.62
C GLY A 128 -0.95 -36.52 -5.28
N SER A 129 -0.90 -35.47 -6.11
CA SER A 129 0.32 -34.98 -6.79
C SER A 129 0.79 -33.63 -6.28
N GLN A 130 0.37 -33.17 -5.11
CA GLN A 130 0.68 -31.87 -4.54
C GLN A 130 2.18 -31.54 -4.52
N GLU A 131 3.05 -32.55 -4.32
CA GLU A 131 4.50 -32.39 -4.29
C GLU A 131 5.11 -31.99 -5.65
N HIS A 132 4.35 -32.06 -6.75
CA HIS A 132 4.75 -31.58 -8.07
C HIS A 132 4.34 -30.12 -8.33
N MET A 133 3.60 -29.48 -7.41
CA MET A 133 3.07 -28.14 -7.55
C MET A 133 3.73 -27.16 -6.57
N VAL A 134 3.71 -25.87 -6.93
CA VAL A 134 4.12 -24.81 -5.99
C VAL A 134 3.12 -24.78 -4.84
N GLN A 135 3.61 -24.91 -3.61
CA GLN A 135 2.79 -24.90 -2.40
C GLN A 135 2.41 -23.45 -2.04
N PRO A 136 1.13 -23.14 -1.77
CA PRO A 136 0.77 -21.87 -1.15
C PRO A 136 1.43 -21.73 0.22
N GLY A 137 2.17 -20.63 0.46
CA GLY A 137 2.86 -20.40 1.73
C GLY A 137 2.56 -19.05 2.37
N MET A 138 1.96 -18.14 1.59
CA MET A 138 1.61 -16.80 2.04
C MET A 138 0.40 -16.30 1.27
N VAL A 139 -0.45 -15.54 1.95
CA VAL A 139 -1.44 -14.66 1.30
C VAL A 139 -0.92 -13.24 1.35
N TYR A 140 -0.88 -12.58 0.21
CA TYR A 140 -0.55 -11.15 0.04
C TYR A 140 -1.80 -10.38 -0.34
N ILE A 141 -2.10 -9.32 0.40
CA ILE A 141 -3.19 -8.39 0.12
C ILE A 141 -2.69 -6.95 0.20
N SER A 142 -3.29 -6.05 -0.57
CA SER A 142 -3.06 -4.60 -0.46
C SER A 142 -4.23 -3.92 0.27
N HIS A 143 -3.92 -2.97 1.18
CA HIS A 143 -4.94 -2.17 1.86
C HIS A 143 -4.52 -0.70 1.96
N PRO A 144 -5.24 0.19 1.21
CA PRO A 144 -6.23 -0.07 0.17
C PRO A 144 -5.69 -0.93 -0.98
N THR A 145 -6.60 -1.60 -1.71
CA THR A 145 -6.22 -2.29 -2.94
C THR A 145 -5.80 -1.28 -4.02
N GLU A 146 -5.21 -1.76 -5.10
CA GLU A 146 -4.82 -0.95 -6.27
C GLU A 146 -6.02 -0.25 -6.90
N ASN A 147 -7.22 -0.79 -6.69
CA ASN A 147 -8.50 -0.25 -7.17
C ASN A 147 -9.16 0.72 -6.15
N GLY A 148 -8.48 1.03 -5.04
CA GLY A 148 -8.98 1.94 -4.00
C GLY A 148 -10.09 1.34 -3.13
N THR A 149 -10.34 0.05 -3.20
CA THR A 149 -11.29 -0.65 -2.33
C THR A 149 -10.63 -1.02 -0.99
N LEU A 150 -11.44 -1.25 0.03
CA LEU A 150 -10.99 -1.54 1.38
C LEU A 150 -11.45 -2.93 1.82
N TYR A 151 -10.56 -3.67 2.47
CA TYR A 151 -10.98 -4.81 3.27
C TYR A 151 -11.69 -4.31 4.51
N THR A 152 -12.76 -4.96 4.92
CA THR A 152 -13.36 -4.79 6.23
C THR A 152 -12.54 -5.55 7.28
N LYS A 153 -12.68 -5.18 8.55
CA LYS A 153 -12.06 -5.91 9.66
C LYS A 153 -12.45 -7.38 9.65
N LYS A 154 -13.71 -7.69 9.32
CA LYS A 154 -14.17 -9.08 9.22
C LYS A 154 -13.45 -9.83 8.10
N GLU A 155 -13.33 -9.25 6.91
CA GLU A 155 -12.61 -9.88 5.79
C GLU A 155 -11.15 -10.13 6.13
N LEU A 156 -10.48 -9.19 6.83
CA LEU A 156 -9.11 -9.34 7.31
C LEU A 156 -9.00 -10.51 8.30
N MET A 157 -9.91 -10.58 9.27
CA MET A 157 -9.95 -11.67 10.26
C MET A 157 -10.16 -13.03 9.58
N ASP A 158 -11.11 -13.12 8.65
CA ASP A 158 -11.43 -14.36 7.95
C ASP A 158 -10.21 -14.83 7.11
N LEU A 159 -9.49 -13.90 6.46
CA LEU A 159 -8.24 -14.20 5.74
C LEU A 159 -7.14 -14.68 6.69
N TYR A 160 -6.99 -14.05 7.85
CA TYR A 160 -6.00 -14.47 8.84
C TYR A 160 -6.31 -15.89 9.36
N GLU A 161 -7.56 -16.18 9.68
CA GLU A 161 -7.98 -17.50 10.15
C GLU A 161 -7.72 -18.60 9.11
N VAL A 162 -8.03 -18.34 7.83
CA VAL A 162 -7.74 -19.32 6.77
C VAL A 162 -6.25 -19.52 6.56
N CYS A 163 -5.44 -18.46 6.69
CA CYS A 163 -3.99 -18.59 6.67
C CYS A 163 -3.49 -19.50 7.81
N LYS A 164 -3.99 -19.30 9.03
CA LYS A 164 -3.61 -20.15 10.18
C LYS A 164 -4.06 -21.60 10.02
N LYS A 165 -5.22 -21.86 9.39
CA LYS A 165 -5.70 -23.21 9.09
C LYS A 165 -4.73 -24.02 8.24
N TYR A 166 -4.00 -23.35 7.32
CA TYR A 166 -3.08 -23.99 6.37
C TYR A 166 -1.60 -23.71 6.65
N ASP A 167 -1.27 -23.21 7.84
CA ASP A 167 0.10 -22.81 8.23
C ASP A 167 0.76 -21.83 7.23
N MET A 168 -0.05 -20.90 6.72
CA MET A 168 0.39 -19.84 5.84
C MET A 168 0.52 -18.52 6.60
N LEU A 169 1.26 -17.58 6.00
CA LEU A 169 1.40 -16.23 6.50
C LEU A 169 0.43 -15.28 5.81
N LEU A 170 -0.03 -14.26 6.54
CA LEU A 170 -0.76 -13.13 5.96
C LEU A 170 0.15 -11.89 5.92
N PHE A 171 0.47 -11.43 4.71
CA PHE A 171 1.23 -10.20 4.46
C PHE A 171 0.33 -9.12 3.87
N LEU A 172 0.27 -7.95 4.53
CA LEU A 172 -0.50 -6.80 4.07
C LEU A 172 0.44 -5.70 3.54
N ASP A 173 0.27 -5.41 2.25
CA ASP A 173 0.86 -4.26 1.57
C ASP A 173 0.09 -2.99 1.93
N GLY A 174 0.74 -2.11 2.65
CA GLY A 174 0.20 -0.83 3.08
C GLY A 174 0.80 0.37 2.36
N ALA A 175 1.16 0.25 1.07
CA ALA A 175 1.76 1.36 0.30
C ALA A 175 0.93 2.65 0.36
N ARG A 176 -0.39 2.54 0.54
CA ARG A 176 -1.33 3.65 0.72
C ARG A 176 -2.08 3.56 2.06
N LEU A 177 -1.50 2.92 3.06
CA LEU A 177 -2.19 2.58 4.30
C LEU A 177 -2.81 3.81 4.99
N GLY A 178 -2.13 4.95 4.98
CA GLY A 178 -2.66 6.18 5.57
C GLY A 178 -4.01 6.58 4.99
N TYR A 179 -4.15 6.53 3.67
CA TYR A 179 -5.42 6.81 2.98
C TYR A 179 -6.49 5.77 3.32
N GLY A 180 -6.11 4.48 3.43
CA GLY A 180 -7.04 3.44 3.88
C GLY A 180 -7.56 3.67 5.29
N LEU A 181 -6.66 3.97 6.23
CA LEU A 181 -7.01 4.20 7.64
C LEU A 181 -7.89 5.42 7.85
N MET A 182 -7.77 6.45 6.99
CA MET A 182 -8.53 7.70 7.11
C MET A 182 -9.79 7.74 6.24
N ALA A 183 -10.04 6.71 5.43
CA ALA A 183 -11.24 6.61 4.61
C ALA A 183 -12.51 6.50 5.49
N GLU A 184 -13.59 7.20 5.10
CA GLU A 184 -14.83 7.28 5.88
C GLU A 184 -15.53 5.93 6.11
N THR A 185 -15.23 4.90 5.30
CA THR A 185 -15.81 3.55 5.39
C THR A 185 -14.88 2.54 6.05
N ASN A 186 -13.69 2.96 6.48
CA ASN A 186 -12.73 2.08 7.12
C ASN A 186 -13.15 1.68 8.54
N ASP A 187 -13.00 0.41 8.86
CA ASP A 187 -13.25 -0.17 10.19
C ASP A 187 -12.01 -0.90 10.77
N ILE A 188 -10.84 -0.74 10.13
CA ILE A 188 -9.56 -1.36 10.53
C ILE A 188 -8.67 -0.30 11.19
N ALA A 189 -8.09 -0.64 12.34
CA ALA A 189 -7.06 0.15 13.02
C ALA A 189 -5.68 -0.51 12.90
N LEU A 190 -4.59 0.22 13.21
CA LEU A 190 -3.24 -0.34 13.26
C LEU A 190 -3.12 -1.49 14.26
N THR A 191 -3.88 -1.44 15.34
CA THR A 191 -3.97 -2.52 16.34
C THR A 191 -4.58 -3.79 15.76
N ASP A 192 -5.53 -3.67 14.82
CA ASP A 192 -6.12 -4.81 14.11
C ASP A 192 -5.11 -5.41 13.13
N LEU A 193 -4.34 -4.58 12.43
CA LEU A 193 -3.27 -5.07 11.55
C LEU A 193 -2.22 -5.84 12.34
N ALA A 194 -1.77 -5.30 13.47
CA ALA A 194 -0.82 -6.00 14.34
C ALA A 194 -1.35 -7.34 14.87
N LYS A 195 -2.66 -7.46 15.05
CA LYS A 195 -3.32 -8.67 15.56
C LYS A 195 -3.62 -9.70 14.48
N TYR A 196 -3.99 -9.25 13.29
CA TYR A 196 -4.53 -10.12 12.23
C TYR A 196 -3.65 -10.16 10.97
N THR A 197 -2.34 -9.84 11.09
CA THR A 197 -1.35 -10.10 10.06
C THR A 197 -0.06 -10.64 10.70
N ASP A 198 0.72 -11.37 9.92
CA ASP A 198 2.05 -11.83 10.34
C ASP A 198 3.12 -10.78 10.05
N VAL A 199 2.90 -10.00 9.00
CA VAL A 199 3.71 -8.86 8.59
C VAL A 199 2.85 -7.90 7.80
N PHE A 200 3.07 -6.60 7.99
CA PHE A 200 2.50 -5.55 7.15
C PHE A 200 3.50 -4.42 7.01
N TYR A 201 3.27 -3.52 6.07
CA TYR A 201 4.06 -2.30 6.06
C TYR A 201 3.21 -1.04 5.96
N ILE A 202 3.75 0.04 6.49
CA ILE A 202 3.16 1.37 6.50
C ILE A 202 3.89 2.19 5.46
N GLY A 203 3.20 2.53 4.38
CA GLY A 203 3.75 3.29 3.26
C GLY A 203 4.05 4.73 3.63
N GLY A 204 5.30 5.17 3.43
CA GLY A 204 5.70 6.57 3.55
C GLY A 204 5.81 7.27 2.20
N THR A 205 6.31 6.58 1.18
CA THR A 205 6.59 7.15 -0.15
C THR A 205 5.41 7.90 -0.75
N LYS A 206 4.19 7.39 -0.61
CA LYS A 206 2.97 8.02 -1.14
C LYS A 206 2.30 8.95 -0.12
N VAL A 207 2.72 8.91 1.15
CA VAL A 207 2.10 9.63 2.27
C VAL A 207 3.11 10.59 2.91
N GLY A 208 3.66 11.47 2.10
CA GLY A 208 4.45 12.61 2.57
C GLY A 208 5.94 12.38 2.79
N ALA A 209 6.47 11.16 2.69
CA ALA A 209 7.90 10.91 2.73
C ALA A 209 8.56 11.16 1.36
N LEU A 210 9.89 11.40 1.32
CA LEU A 210 10.66 11.36 0.08
C LEU A 210 10.68 9.94 -0.49
N PHE A 211 10.84 8.97 0.38
CA PHE A 211 10.88 7.53 0.10
C PHE A 211 10.80 6.77 1.42
N GLY A 212 10.36 5.53 1.35
CA GLY A 212 10.45 4.62 2.46
C GLY A 212 9.13 3.99 2.87
N GLU A 213 9.30 2.79 3.44
CA GLU A 213 8.23 1.95 3.97
C GLU A 213 8.67 1.43 5.33
N ALA A 214 7.77 1.42 6.32
CA ALA A 214 8.01 0.83 7.64
C ALA A 214 7.38 -0.56 7.71
N VAL A 215 8.21 -1.60 7.68
CA VAL A 215 7.79 -3.00 7.81
C VAL A 215 7.60 -3.33 9.27
N VAL A 216 6.43 -3.82 9.63
CA VAL A 216 6.07 -4.27 10.98
C VAL A 216 5.89 -5.78 10.96
N ILE A 217 6.70 -6.49 11.73
CA ILE A 217 6.69 -7.96 11.83
C ILE A 217 6.15 -8.35 13.20
N THR A 218 5.03 -9.04 13.22
CA THR A 218 4.38 -9.54 14.44
C THR A 218 4.66 -11.02 14.67
N ASN A 219 4.93 -11.78 13.61
CA ASN A 219 5.23 -13.20 13.67
C ASN A 219 6.68 -13.46 14.11
N GLU A 220 6.89 -14.15 15.23
CA GLU A 220 8.21 -14.42 15.80
C GLU A 220 9.16 -15.17 14.84
N ALA A 221 8.61 -16.08 14.03
CA ALA A 221 9.43 -16.87 13.11
C ALA A 221 10.08 -16.03 12.00
N LEU A 222 9.47 -14.88 11.65
CA LEU A 222 10.00 -13.97 10.64
C LEU A 222 11.02 -12.96 11.18
N LYS A 223 11.05 -12.71 12.48
CA LYS A 223 11.97 -11.73 13.10
C LYS A 223 13.42 -12.19 13.05
N LYS A 224 13.62 -13.50 13.27
CA LYS A 224 14.97 -14.07 13.31
C LYS A 224 15.67 -13.84 11.98
N ASP A 225 16.86 -13.23 12.05
CA ASP A 225 17.75 -13.02 10.90
C ASP A 225 17.19 -12.12 9.77
N PHE A 226 16.04 -11.46 9.98
CA PHE A 226 15.41 -10.60 8.94
C PHE A 226 16.35 -9.49 8.43
N ARG A 227 17.25 -8.97 9.30
CA ARG A 227 18.24 -7.96 8.87
C ARG A 227 19.25 -8.49 7.84
N TYR A 228 19.53 -9.80 7.80
CA TYR A 228 20.33 -10.39 6.72
C TYR A 228 19.59 -10.30 5.38
N MET A 229 18.29 -10.54 5.38
CA MET A 229 17.45 -10.42 4.18
C MET A 229 17.37 -8.98 3.71
N ILE A 230 17.23 -8.01 4.62
CA ILE A 230 17.31 -6.58 4.29
C ILE A 230 18.66 -6.26 3.61
N LYS A 231 19.76 -6.75 4.17
CA LYS A 231 21.11 -6.50 3.61
C LYS A 231 21.29 -7.12 2.24
N GLN A 232 20.84 -8.36 2.07
CA GLN A 232 20.94 -9.10 0.81
C GLN A 232 20.15 -8.43 -0.31
N ASN A 233 18.95 -7.89 0.00
CA ASN A 233 18.10 -7.17 -0.94
C ASN A 233 18.46 -5.67 -1.09
N GLY A 234 19.62 -5.24 -0.58
CA GLY A 234 20.11 -3.87 -0.74
C GLY A 234 19.40 -2.81 0.11
N GLY A 235 18.51 -3.23 1.04
CA GLY A 235 17.69 -2.33 1.86
C GLY A 235 18.39 -1.73 3.09
N MET A 236 19.58 -2.21 3.43
CA MET A 236 20.30 -1.73 4.62
C MET A 236 21.21 -0.55 4.27
N LEU A 237 20.66 0.65 4.34
CA LEU A 237 21.36 1.89 3.99
C LEU A 237 22.40 2.25 5.08
N ALA A 238 23.61 2.65 4.65
CA ALA A 238 24.64 3.14 5.58
C ALA A 238 24.15 4.39 6.34
N LYS A 239 23.42 5.30 5.67
CA LYS A 239 22.76 6.47 6.27
C LYS A 239 21.28 6.16 6.53
N GLY A 240 20.97 5.06 7.21
CA GLY A 240 19.60 4.60 7.50
C GLY A 240 18.77 5.59 8.30
N ARG A 241 19.41 6.51 9.04
CA ARG A 241 18.75 7.63 9.73
C ARG A 241 17.82 8.45 8.84
N LEU A 242 18.11 8.52 7.52
CA LEU A 242 17.24 9.24 6.58
C LEU A 242 15.84 8.68 6.53
N LEU A 243 15.67 7.37 6.69
CA LEU A 243 14.35 6.73 6.84
C LEU A 243 13.76 7.03 8.21
N GLY A 244 14.58 6.90 9.29
CA GLY A 244 14.16 7.19 10.65
C GLY A 244 13.62 8.60 10.83
N VAL A 245 14.34 9.61 10.37
CA VAL A 245 13.90 11.03 10.43
C VAL A 245 12.54 11.24 9.75
N GLN A 246 12.30 10.60 8.62
CA GLN A 246 11.03 10.73 7.89
C GLN A 246 9.86 10.12 8.68
N PHE A 247 10.02 8.87 9.13
CA PHE A 247 8.96 8.20 9.88
C PHE A 247 8.77 8.79 11.29
N ASP A 248 9.85 9.21 11.95
CA ASP A 248 9.76 9.92 13.22
C ASP A 248 8.92 11.21 13.09
N THR A 249 9.14 11.97 12.00
CA THR A 249 8.37 13.19 11.71
C THR A 249 6.92 12.87 11.36
N LEU A 250 6.67 11.86 10.51
CA LEU A 250 5.32 11.47 10.09
C LEU A 250 4.46 11.04 11.27
N PHE A 251 5.05 10.36 12.26
CA PHE A 251 4.34 9.91 13.46
C PHE A 251 4.47 10.88 14.65
N THR A 252 4.87 12.12 14.41
CA THR A 252 4.79 13.21 15.38
C THR A 252 3.51 14.00 15.13
N ASP A 253 2.77 14.31 16.19
CA ASP A 253 1.54 15.14 16.17
C ASP A 253 0.50 14.67 15.14
N ASP A 254 0.37 13.37 14.94
CA ASP A 254 -0.57 12.73 14.00
C ASP A 254 -0.43 13.20 12.54
N LEU A 255 0.73 13.67 12.13
CA LEU A 255 0.94 14.23 10.80
C LEU A 255 0.54 13.24 9.70
N TYR A 256 0.95 11.96 9.81
CA TYR A 256 0.63 10.90 8.86
C TYR A 256 -0.87 10.78 8.58
N PHE A 257 -1.68 10.80 9.64
CA PHE A 257 -3.13 10.69 9.55
C PHE A 257 -3.77 11.98 9.03
N LYS A 258 -3.30 13.15 9.47
CA LYS A 258 -3.81 14.45 9.03
C LYS A 258 -3.65 14.67 7.53
N ILE A 259 -2.47 14.36 6.99
CA ILE A 259 -2.21 14.53 5.54
C ILE A 259 -2.91 13.47 4.70
N SER A 260 -3.14 12.28 5.25
CA SER A 260 -3.95 11.24 4.60
C SER A 260 -5.43 11.65 4.52
N ALA A 261 -6.00 12.11 5.63
CA ALA A 261 -7.37 12.61 5.68
C ALA A 261 -7.60 13.78 4.71
N HIS A 262 -6.62 14.68 4.57
CA HIS A 262 -6.68 15.77 3.60
C HIS A 262 -6.85 15.25 2.16
N ALA A 263 -6.04 14.27 1.76
CA ALA A 263 -6.12 13.69 0.42
C ALA A 263 -7.48 13.02 0.16
N ASP A 264 -7.96 12.21 1.11
CA ASP A 264 -9.24 11.50 0.99
C ASP A 264 -10.42 12.47 0.91
N GLN A 265 -10.44 13.54 1.73
CA GLN A 265 -11.46 14.56 1.66
C GLN A 265 -11.53 15.23 0.29
N LEU A 266 -10.40 15.50 -0.33
CA LEU A 266 -10.34 16.05 -1.68
C LEU A 266 -10.81 15.04 -2.74
N ALA A 267 -10.43 13.77 -2.61
CA ALA A 267 -10.92 12.70 -3.48
C ALA A 267 -12.43 12.54 -3.39
N MET A 268 -13.02 12.62 -2.18
CA MET A 268 -14.47 12.54 -2.00
C MET A 268 -15.22 13.72 -2.62
N LYS A 269 -14.61 14.92 -2.67
CA LYS A 269 -15.18 16.05 -3.45
C LYS A 269 -15.23 15.74 -4.94
N LEU A 270 -14.14 15.15 -5.50
CA LEU A 270 -14.09 14.72 -6.90
C LEU A 270 -15.11 13.62 -7.18
N LYS A 271 -15.19 12.60 -6.33
CA LYS A 271 -16.19 11.52 -6.44
C LYS A 271 -17.61 12.08 -6.56
N LYS A 272 -17.98 12.99 -5.65
CA LYS A 272 -19.29 13.64 -5.65
C LYS A 272 -19.54 14.47 -6.93
N ALA A 273 -18.52 15.16 -7.45
CA ALA A 273 -18.64 15.94 -8.67
C ALA A 273 -18.87 15.03 -9.91
N PHE A 274 -18.14 13.93 -10.03
CA PHE A 274 -18.35 12.94 -11.10
C PHE A 274 -19.75 12.34 -11.03
N GLN A 275 -20.21 11.93 -9.85
CA GLN A 275 -21.54 11.37 -9.65
C GLN A 275 -22.65 12.40 -9.94
N LYS A 276 -22.49 13.66 -9.51
CA LYS A 276 -23.44 14.76 -9.80
C LYS A 276 -23.57 15.03 -11.30
N LYS A 277 -22.46 14.88 -12.06
CA LYS A 277 -22.47 15.01 -13.52
C LYS A 277 -23.10 13.80 -14.21
N GLY A 278 -23.38 12.72 -13.49
CA GLY A 278 -23.99 11.50 -14.02
C GLY A 278 -22.98 10.47 -14.54
N TYR A 279 -21.68 10.63 -14.25
CA TYR A 279 -20.67 9.65 -14.62
C TYR A 279 -20.70 8.42 -13.71
N GLY A 280 -20.54 7.24 -14.30
CA GLY A 280 -20.32 6.00 -13.55
C GLY A 280 -18.96 5.97 -12.88
N LEU A 281 -18.82 5.11 -11.88
CA LEU A 281 -17.55 4.81 -11.25
C LEU A 281 -17.20 3.35 -11.53
N ARG A 282 -15.95 3.10 -11.92
CA ARG A 282 -15.45 1.73 -12.18
C ARG A 282 -15.31 0.93 -10.88
N TYR A 283 -14.89 1.61 -9.81
CA TYR A 283 -14.78 1.07 -8.44
C TYR A 283 -15.38 2.06 -7.46
N ASP A 284 -15.99 1.56 -6.40
CA ASP A 284 -16.53 2.39 -5.31
C ASP A 284 -15.45 2.67 -4.27
N SER A 285 -14.49 3.53 -4.65
CA SER A 285 -13.38 3.91 -3.77
C SER A 285 -13.78 5.02 -2.81
N TYR A 286 -13.32 4.91 -1.57
CA TYR A 286 -13.40 5.94 -0.52
C TYR A 286 -12.03 6.48 -0.12
N THR A 287 -11.01 6.19 -0.91
CA THR A 287 -9.64 6.62 -0.69
C THR A 287 -9.23 7.74 -1.64
N ASN A 288 -7.96 8.10 -1.64
CA ASN A 288 -7.38 9.13 -2.49
C ASN A 288 -7.42 8.82 -4.00
N GLN A 289 -7.81 7.62 -4.42
CA GLN A 289 -7.90 7.22 -5.82
C GLN A 289 -9.35 7.15 -6.27
N GLN A 290 -9.70 7.82 -7.38
CA GLN A 290 -11.05 7.81 -7.96
C GLN A 290 -11.00 7.34 -9.40
N PHE A 291 -11.98 6.52 -9.80
CA PHE A 291 -12.00 5.84 -11.09
C PHE A 291 -13.31 6.14 -11.87
N PRO A 292 -13.52 7.39 -12.32
CA PRO A 292 -14.71 7.71 -13.10
C PRO A 292 -14.64 7.08 -14.49
N ILE A 293 -15.82 6.71 -15.01
CA ILE A 293 -16.03 6.32 -16.40
C ILE A 293 -16.51 7.57 -17.15
N LEU A 294 -15.72 8.04 -18.10
CA LEU A 294 -15.97 9.29 -18.82
C LEU A 294 -16.11 9.03 -20.32
N PRO A 295 -16.96 9.81 -21.03
CA PRO A 295 -16.91 9.88 -22.47
C PRO A 295 -15.50 10.29 -22.95
N ASP A 296 -14.99 9.65 -24.01
CA ASP A 296 -13.64 9.94 -24.52
C ASP A 296 -13.48 11.41 -24.93
N SER A 297 -14.54 12.05 -25.44
CA SER A 297 -14.53 13.49 -25.75
C SER A 297 -14.32 14.38 -24.52
N HIS A 298 -14.84 13.98 -23.35
CA HIS A 298 -14.62 14.72 -22.11
C HIS A 298 -13.20 14.46 -21.55
N ILE A 299 -12.68 13.24 -21.74
CA ILE A 299 -11.29 12.91 -21.41
C ILE A 299 -10.33 13.82 -22.18
N GLU A 300 -10.49 13.96 -23.50
CA GLU A 300 -9.63 14.81 -24.31
C GLU A 300 -9.71 16.29 -23.89
N LYS A 301 -10.88 16.80 -23.55
CA LYS A 301 -11.06 18.16 -23.04
C LYS A 301 -10.36 18.38 -21.71
N LEU A 302 -10.50 17.44 -20.75
CA LEU A 302 -9.84 17.54 -19.45
C LEU A 302 -8.32 17.41 -19.54
N LYS A 303 -7.80 16.62 -20.48
CA LYS A 303 -6.34 16.48 -20.73
C LYS A 303 -5.65 17.77 -21.16
N GLU A 304 -6.37 18.75 -21.69
CA GLU A 304 -5.78 20.06 -22.01
C GLU A 304 -5.18 20.77 -20.78
N LYS A 305 -5.72 20.48 -19.60
CA LYS A 305 -5.38 21.17 -18.35
C LYS A 305 -4.89 20.25 -17.24
N TYR A 306 -5.33 18.98 -17.22
CA TYR A 306 -5.06 18.00 -16.18
C TYR A 306 -4.33 16.78 -16.73
N VAL A 307 -3.44 16.22 -15.93
CA VAL A 307 -2.80 14.92 -16.18
C VAL A 307 -3.41 13.90 -15.23
N PHE A 308 -4.01 12.87 -15.77
CA PHE A 308 -4.57 11.74 -15.05
C PHE A 308 -4.28 10.46 -15.83
N GLU A 309 -4.50 9.30 -15.23
CA GLU A 309 -4.10 8.03 -15.84
C GLU A 309 -5.28 7.39 -16.59
N PHE A 310 -5.02 6.87 -17.80
CA PHE A 310 -5.94 5.96 -18.47
C PHE A 310 -5.95 4.63 -17.70
N TRP A 311 -7.14 4.10 -17.42
CA TRP A 311 -7.26 2.85 -16.67
C TRP A 311 -7.65 1.70 -17.59
N GLU A 312 -8.81 1.77 -18.20
CA GLU A 312 -9.28 0.77 -19.17
C GLU A 312 -10.34 1.33 -20.12
N LYS A 313 -10.52 0.68 -21.27
CA LYS A 313 -11.61 0.94 -22.17
C LYS A 313 -12.86 0.22 -21.67
N VAL A 314 -13.98 0.96 -21.53
CA VAL A 314 -15.26 0.42 -21.02
C VAL A 314 -16.24 0.15 -22.16
N SER A 315 -16.30 1.05 -23.15
CA SER A 315 -17.11 0.92 -24.38
C SER A 315 -16.41 1.63 -25.55
N ASP A 316 -17.00 1.58 -26.73
CA ASP A 316 -16.45 2.28 -27.91
C ASP A 316 -16.30 3.80 -27.70
N ALA A 317 -17.09 4.39 -26.81
CA ALA A 317 -17.15 5.83 -26.58
C ALA A 317 -16.73 6.27 -25.17
N GLU A 318 -16.46 5.33 -24.26
CA GLU A 318 -16.18 5.63 -22.85
C GLU A 318 -14.98 4.85 -22.33
N SER A 319 -14.22 5.50 -21.47
CA SER A 319 -13.06 4.91 -20.78
C SER A 319 -13.10 5.22 -19.28
N ALA A 320 -12.62 4.29 -18.48
CA ALA A 320 -12.30 4.54 -17.09
C ALA A 320 -10.93 5.22 -17.03
N VAL A 321 -10.81 6.23 -16.18
CA VAL A 321 -9.58 6.96 -15.90
C VAL A 321 -9.37 7.06 -14.40
N ARG A 322 -8.11 7.17 -13.96
CA ARG A 322 -7.79 7.32 -12.53
C ARG A 322 -7.35 8.75 -12.23
N PHE A 323 -7.99 9.33 -11.22
CA PHE A 323 -7.55 10.55 -10.55
C PHE A 323 -7.06 10.21 -9.15
N CYS A 324 -5.82 10.63 -8.83
CA CYS A 324 -5.24 10.51 -7.50
C CYS A 324 -5.10 11.89 -6.87
N THR A 325 -5.61 12.06 -5.65
CA THR A 325 -5.20 13.16 -4.79
C THR A 325 -4.04 12.69 -3.90
N SER A 326 -3.30 13.61 -3.34
CA SER A 326 -2.19 13.34 -2.43
C SER A 326 -2.19 14.29 -1.24
N TRP A 327 -1.29 14.05 -0.32
CA TRP A 327 -1.01 14.95 0.80
C TRP A 327 -0.70 16.40 0.36
N ALA A 328 -0.18 16.59 -0.85
CA ALA A 328 0.23 17.88 -1.40
C ALA A 328 -0.83 18.51 -2.33
N THR A 329 -1.91 17.81 -2.62
CA THR A 329 -2.96 18.31 -3.51
C THR A 329 -3.62 19.55 -2.91
N LYS A 330 -3.66 20.62 -3.69
CA LYS A 330 -4.22 21.91 -3.26
C LYS A 330 -5.74 21.92 -3.43
N PRO A 331 -6.51 22.35 -2.41
CA PRO A 331 -7.98 22.41 -2.49
C PRO A 331 -8.50 23.24 -3.67
N GLU A 332 -7.88 24.38 -3.95
CA GLU A 332 -8.26 25.28 -5.05
C GLU A 332 -8.12 24.64 -6.43
N VAL A 333 -7.14 23.72 -6.61
CA VAL A 333 -6.96 22.97 -7.85
C VAL A 333 -8.07 21.91 -8.01
N VAL A 334 -8.48 21.29 -6.93
CA VAL A 334 -9.63 20.36 -6.93
C VAL A 334 -10.93 21.09 -7.25
N GLU A 335 -11.16 22.26 -6.68
CA GLU A 335 -12.33 23.09 -6.97
C GLU A 335 -12.36 23.59 -8.42
N GLU A 336 -11.19 23.86 -9.00
CA GLU A 336 -11.06 24.19 -10.43
C GLU A 336 -11.42 22.99 -11.31
N LEU A 337 -10.90 21.80 -10.99
CA LEU A 337 -11.22 20.56 -11.70
C LEU A 337 -12.74 20.23 -11.63
N ILE A 338 -13.36 20.46 -10.46
CA ILE A 338 -14.82 20.26 -10.28
C ILE A 338 -15.61 21.17 -11.22
N ARG A 339 -15.25 22.46 -11.33
CA ARG A 339 -15.91 23.38 -12.29
C ARG A 339 -15.74 22.91 -13.74
N ASP A 340 -14.55 22.42 -14.10
CA ASP A 340 -14.28 21.95 -15.46
C ASP A 340 -15.03 20.63 -15.76
N ILE A 341 -15.19 19.74 -14.77
CA ILE A 341 -16.05 18.54 -14.88
C ILE A 341 -17.52 18.94 -15.10
N GLU A 342 -18.03 19.91 -14.36
CA GLU A 342 -19.41 20.39 -14.50
C GLU A 342 -19.65 21.06 -15.85
N ALA A 343 -18.62 21.65 -16.47
CA ALA A 343 -18.68 22.32 -17.76
C ALA A 343 -18.49 21.36 -18.96
N CYS A 344 -18.06 20.13 -18.76
CA CYS A 344 -18.03 19.11 -19.80
C CYS A 344 -19.44 18.70 -20.21
#